data_7c67d8bf6de87d8071eb31348125c091
#
_entry.id   7c67d8bf6de87d8071eb31348125c091
#
_cell.length_a   1.000
_cell.length_b   1.000
_cell.length_c   1.000
_cell.angle_alpha   90.00
_cell.angle_beta   90.00
_cell.angle_gamma   90.00
#
_symmetry.space_group_name_H-M   'P 1'
#
loop_
_entity.id
_entity.type
_entity.pdbx_description
1 polymer ?
#
loop_
_entity_poly.entity_id
_entity_poly.type
_entity_poly.pdbx_seq_one_letter_code
_entity_poly.pdbx_strand_id
1 'polypeptide(L)'
;MPSFLRRLQVAPWAVAAAGFAMMFASGAIWGSFTLFLVAIEADTGWSKTTIALGFTVFTFFGACTAPITGWLTDRHGAQATLAGLTLVFALGLGLAALADSPLAFYASFGMLGGFGAQCCGSYTLFTVAGNWFRRPATAMAIMDSGSGIGTLVSLPVLRLIIEAHSWRAAYLALAILALVVVLPLAAIFMRLHPPGREPPPPADGHVAHRSPLAAIGAISASPVLRWLAIVHLLAPMTFHAIGSHQVAFFQDAGMRQDVAVLLVATTGFTFFAGRLAFGALIDARGIATAGAIKAVAAIATLGLMLALPLLASAAPAYAYPVLFAIGFSSTGILFTNAARLLIDPASFNAVFGAMRLLYGTGVALGPPAMAAMVDATGRFDLPLALVGAVLLFHHAAFVALARGAGRRGAR
;
A
#
# COMPACT_ATOMS: atom_id res chain seq x y z
N MET A 1 9.81 33.39 7.11
CA MET A 1 8.83 32.36 7.47
C MET A 1 8.40 32.59 8.91
N PRO A 2 7.08 32.68 9.27
CA PRO A 2 6.63 32.94 10.64
C PRO A 2 7.18 31.89 11.61
N SER A 3 7.54 32.36 12.84
CA SER A 3 8.10 31.49 13.89
C SER A 3 7.21 30.26 14.24
N PHE A 4 5.91 30.43 14.10
CA PHE A 4 4.91 29.36 14.28
C PHE A 4 5.08 28.22 13.29
N LEU A 5 5.23 28.50 11.98
CA LEU A 5 5.43 27.47 10.96
C LEU A 5 6.76 26.72 11.16
N ARG A 6 7.81 27.41 11.62
CA ARG A 6 9.08 26.79 11.98
C ARG A 6 8.92 25.80 13.15
N ARG A 7 8.10 26.11 14.15
CA ARG A 7 7.81 25.21 15.28
C ARG A 7 7.01 23.98 14.84
N LEU A 8 6.03 24.16 13.96
CA LEU A 8 5.24 23.04 13.42
C LEU A 8 6.09 22.08 12.58
N GLN A 9 7.04 22.60 11.80
CA GLN A 9 7.93 21.78 10.96
C GLN A 9 8.86 20.85 11.75
N VAL A 10 9.07 21.10 13.03
CA VAL A 10 9.90 20.27 13.93
C VAL A 10 9.06 19.43 14.90
N ALA A 11 7.75 19.51 14.83
CA ALA A 11 6.86 18.72 15.67
C ALA A 11 6.57 17.35 15.02
N PRO A 12 6.99 16.22 15.61
CA PRO A 12 6.78 14.91 15.00
C PRO A 12 5.32 14.62 14.67
N TRP A 13 4.40 15.00 15.55
CA TRP A 13 2.97 14.74 15.31
C TRP A 13 2.36 15.56 14.18
N ALA A 14 2.93 16.73 13.85
CA ALA A 14 2.54 17.47 12.65
C ALA A 14 2.94 16.73 11.37
N VAL A 15 4.10 16.04 11.40
CA VAL A 15 4.53 15.16 10.30
C VAL A 15 3.58 13.96 10.17
N ALA A 16 3.16 13.35 11.30
CA ALA A 16 2.19 12.25 11.27
C ALA A 16 0.82 12.70 10.75
N ALA A 17 0.34 13.86 11.18
CA ALA A 17 -0.93 14.42 10.70
C ALA A 17 -0.88 14.77 9.20
N ALA A 18 0.23 15.34 8.73
CA ALA A 18 0.45 15.60 7.32
C ALA A 18 0.49 14.28 6.50
N GLY A 19 1.19 13.26 6.99
CA GLY A 19 1.22 11.93 6.38
C GLY A 19 -0.17 11.28 6.35
N PHE A 20 -0.96 11.41 7.41
CA PHE A 20 -2.35 10.96 7.44
C PHE A 20 -3.19 11.65 6.35
N ALA A 21 -3.10 12.98 6.22
CA ALA A 21 -3.84 13.72 5.20
C ALA A 21 -3.40 13.37 3.77
N MET A 22 -2.11 13.10 3.55
CA MET A 22 -1.62 12.61 2.26
C MET A 22 -2.13 11.19 1.96
N MET A 23 -2.14 10.29 2.95
CA MET A 23 -2.73 8.96 2.82
C MET A 23 -4.25 9.02 2.62
N PHE A 24 -4.94 9.99 3.23
CA PHE A 24 -6.36 10.25 2.96
C PHE A 24 -6.59 10.55 1.47
N ALA A 25 -5.79 11.43 0.87
CA ALA A 25 -5.86 11.72 -0.56
C ALA A 25 -5.57 10.46 -1.42
N SER A 26 -4.61 9.63 -1.00
CA SER A 26 -4.35 8.33 -1.64
C SER A 26 -5.59 7.43 -1.63
N GLY A 27 -6.28 7.31 -0.49
CA GLY A 27 -7.51 6.54 -0.37
C GLY A 27 -8.64 7.06 -1.26
N ALA A 28 -8.74 8.37 -1.42
CA ALA A 28 -9.70 9.00 -2.32
C ALA A 28 -9.53 8.56 -3.78
N ILE A 29 -8.28 8.40 -4.21
CA ILE A 29 -7.94 8.06 -5.60
C ILE A 29 -8.10 6.56 -5.85
N TRP A 30 -7.48 5.73 -5.02
CA TRP A 30 -7.51 4.29 -5.20
C TRP A 30 -8.91 3.69 -5.00
N GLY A 31 -9.67 4.21 -4.03
CA GLY A 31 -11.01 3.71 -3.71
C GLY A 31 -12.08 4.13 -4.70
N SER A 32 -11.88 5.22 -5.44
CA SER A 32 -12.93 5.81 -6.30
C SER A 32 -12.97 5.28 -7.73
N PHE A 33 -12.00 4.48 -8.16
CA PHE A 33 -11.90 4.04 -9.56
C PHE A 33 -13.17 3.33 -10.06
N THR A 34 -13.81 2.51 -9.25
CA THR A 34 -15.06 1.82 -9.62
C THR A 34 -16.20 2.80 -9.94
N LEU A 35 -16.25 3.92 -9.23
CA LEU A 35 -17.20 4.99 -9.47
C LEU A 35 -16.94 5.68 -10.82
N PHE A 36 -15.67 5.98 -11.11
CA PHE A 36 -15.25 6.56 -12.39
C PHE A 36 -15.51 5.62 -13.56
N LEU A 37 -15.30 4.32 -13.39
CA LEU A 37 -15.55 3.32 -14.44
C LEU A 37 -16.99 3.41 -14.96
N VAL A 38 -17.97 3.45 -14.05
CA VAL A 38 -19.40 3.54 -14.43
C VAL A 38 -19.71 4.88 -15.09
N ALA A 39 -19.18 5.98 -14.55
CA ALA A 39 -19.45 7.32 -15.06
C ALA A 39 -18.82 7.56 -16.45
N ILE A 40 -17.61 7.08 -16.68
CA ILE A 40 -16.91 7.18 -17.97
C ILE A 40 -17.64 6.34 -19.03
N GLU A 41 -18.02 5.08 -18.69
CA GLU A 41 -18.79 4.22 -19.60
C GLU A 41 -20.08 4.91 -20.07
N ALA A 42 -20.82 5.50 -19.14
CA ALA A 42 -22.09 6.17 -19.44
C ALA A 42 -21.93 7.41 -20.32
N ASP A 43 -20.85 8.19 -20.15
CA ASP A 43 -20.62 9.43 -20.90
C ASP A 43 -19.96 9.18 -22.27
N THR A 44 -18.99 8.26 -22.35
CA THR A 44 -18.15 8.08 -23.53
C THR A 44 -18.56 6.89 -24.41
N GLY A 45 -19.31 5.94 -23.86
CA GLY A 45 -19.63 4.66 -24.51
C GLY A 45 -18.43 3.70 -24.61
N TRP A 46 -17.29 4.00 -23.96
CA TRP A 46 -16.16 3.08 -23.96
C TRP A 46 -16.48 1.82 -23.16
N SER A 47 -15.96 0.68 -23.62
CA SER A 47 -16.19 -0.59 -22.91
C SER A 47 -15.55 -0.58 -21.52
N LYS A 48 -16.12 -1.30 -20.57
CA LYS A 48 -15.55 -1.49 -19.22
C LYS A 48 -14.11 -1.98 -19.27
N THR A 49 -13.80 -2.89 -20.21
CA THR A 49 -12.45 -3.39 -20.43
C THR A 49 -11.49 -2.27 -20.83
N THR A 50 -11.89 -1.40 -21.75
CA THR A 50 -11.09 -0.24 -22.17
C THR A 50 -10.80 0.69 -21.00
N ILE A 51 -11.79 0.99 -20.17
CA ILE A 51 -11.60 1.86 -19.01
C ILE A 51 -10.73 1.18 -17.95
N ALA A 52 -10.96 -0.10 -17.67
CA ALA A 52 -10.18 -0.89 -16.71
C ALA A 52 -8.70 -1.02 -17.12
N LEU A 53 -8.39 -1.08 -18.42
CA LEU A 53 -7.01 -1.02 -18.91
C LEU A 53 -6.30 0.28 -18.50
N GLY A 54 -7.02 1.42 -18.45
CA GLY A 54 -6.47 2.67 -17.92
C GLY A 54 -5.98 2.53 -16.47
N PHE A 55 -6.73 1.84 -15.62
CA PHE A 55 -6.32 1.55 -14.24
C PHE A 55 -5.17 0.53 -14.17
N THR A 56 -5.15 -0.43 -15.08
CA THR A 56 -4.01 -1.36 -15.20
C THR A 56 -2.73 -0.61 -15.55
N VAL A 57 -2.79 0.31 -16.52
CA VAL A 57 -1.65 1.19 -16.88
C VAL A 57 -1.23 2.05 -15.68
N PHE A 58 -2.20 2.64 -14.95
CA PHE A 58 -1.95 3.42 -13.74
C PHE A 58 -1.20 2.61 -12.67
N THR A 59 -1.67 1.41 -12.37
CA THR A 59 -1.02 0.55 -11.36
C THR A 59 0.35 0.07 -11.79
N PHE A 60 0.52 -0.24 -13.07
CA PHE A 60 1.80 -0.66 -13.65
C PHE A 60 2.85 0.46 -13.58
N PHE A 61 2.50 1.67 -14.04
CA PHE A 61 3.43 2.80 -13.96
C PHE A 61 3.70 3.22 -12.51
N GLY A 62 2.70 3.14 -11.63
CA GLY A 62 2.90 3.35 -10.19
C GLY A 62 3.90 2.37 -9.58
N ALA A 63 3.84 1.09 -9.95
CA ALA A 63 4.80 0.09 -9.49
C ALA A 63 6.21 0.34 -10.05
N CYS A 64 6.32 0.62 -11.35
CA CYS A 64 7.60 0.91 -12.00
C CYS A 64 8.27 2.19 -11.46
N THR A 65 7.49 3.15 -10.98
CA THR A 65 8.00 4.39 -10.40
C THR A 65 8.59 4.20 -9.00
N ALA A 66 8.22 3.15 -8.28
CA ALA A 66 8.66 2.97 -6.90
C ALA A 66 10.19 2.95 -6.72
N PRO A 67 11.00 2.24 -7.54
CA PRO A 67 12.46 2.30 -7.48
C PRO A 67 13.02 3.70 -7.78
N ILE A 68 12.39 4.42 -8.72
CA ILE A 68 12.79 5.77 -9.12
C ILE A 68 12.49 6.74 -7.97
N THR A 69 11.33 6.63 -7.34
CA THR A 69 10.94 7.43 -6.17
C THR A 69 11.91 7.21 -5.01
N GLY A 70 12.30 5.95 -4.76
CA GLY A 70 13.29 5.63 -3.74
C GLY A 70 14.62 6.30 -4.00
N TRP A 71 15.15 6.18 -5.21
CA TRP A 71 16.39 6.81 -5.63
C TRP A 71 16.34 8.34 -5.58
N LEU A 72 15.25 8.95 -6.04
CA LEU A 72 15.03 10.40 -5.93
C LEU A 72 14.98 10.85 -4.47
N THR A 73 14.36 10.07 -3.61
CA THR A 73 14.25 10.37 -2.17
C THR A 73 15.63 10.32 -1.48
N ASP A 74 16.48 9.37 -1.83
CA ASP A 74 17.84 9.30 -1.31
C ASP A 74 18.71 10.47 -1.83
N ARG A 75 18.47 10.93 -3.07
CA ARG A 75 19.27 11.98 -3.70
C ARG A 75 18.80 13.41 -3.39
N HIS A 76 17.50 13.65 -3.37
CA HIS A 76 16.92 15.00 -3.26
C HIS A 76 16.08 15.20 -1.99
N GLY A 77 15.94 14.15 -1.18
CA GLY A 77 15.09 14.14 0.00
C GLY A 77 13.61 13.90 -0.33
N ALA A 78 12.85 13.55 0.70
CA ALA A 78 11.44 13.19 0.54
C ALA A 78 10.57 14.41 0.14
N GLN A 79 10.86 15.61 0.64
CA GLN A 79 10.09 16.83 0.31
C GLN A 79 10.08 17.12 -1.20
N ALA A 80 11.25 17.25 -1.79
CA ALA A 80 11.39 17.57 -3.22
C ALA A 80 10.81 16.45 -4.10
N THR A 81 11.06 15.19 -3.73
CA THR A 81 10.56 14.02 -4.47
C THR A 81 9.04 13.95 -4.43
N LEU A 82 8.41 14.02 -3.25
CA LEU A 82 6.96 13.95 -3.13
C LEU A 82 6.27 15.16 -3.74
N ALA A 83 6.83 16.37 -3.59
CA ALA A 83 6.29 17.57 -4.22
C ALA A 83 6.34 17.48 -5.75
N GLY A 84 7.47 17.06 -6.33
CA GLY A 84 7.61 16.86 -7.79
C GLY A 84 6.64 15.81 -8.31
N LEU A 85 6.51 14.67 -7.64
CA LEU A 85 5.54 13.63 -8.00
C LEU A 85 4.09 14.12 -7.88
N THR A 86 3.78 14.98 -6.90
CA THR A 86 2.44 15.58 -6.76
C THR A 86 2.09 16.46 -7.97
N LEU A 87 3.05 17.23 -8.48
CA LEU A 87 2.83 18.02 -9.69
C LEU A 87 2.56 17.14 -10.91
N VAL A 88 3.34 16.07 -11.10
CA VAL A 88 3.11 15.09 -12.18
C VAL A 88 1.76 14.42 -12.03
N PHE A 89 1.37 14.07 -10.80
CA PHE A 89 0.09 13.45 -10.49
C PHE A 89 -1.09 14.37 -10.83
N ALA A 90 -1.04 15.61 -10.35
CA ALA A 90 -2.08 16.61 -10.61
C ALA A 90 -2.20 16.91 -12.11
N LEU A 91 -1.07 16.99 -12.83
CA LEU A 91 -1.05 17.12 -14.28
C LEU A 91 -1.73 15.92 -14.95
N GLY A 92 -1.40 14.70 -14.54
CA GLY A 92 -2.00 13.47 -15.06
C GLY A 92 -3.51 13.45 -14.89
N LEU A 93 -4.02 13.79 -13.68
CA LEU A 93 -5.46 13.86 -13.41
C LEU A 93 -6.14 15.01 -14.17
N GLY A 94 -5.49 16.18 -14.24
CA GLY A 94 -6.02 17.33 -15.00
C GLY A 94 -6.16 17.03 -16.47
N LEU A 95 -5.16 16.40 -17.09
CA LEU A 95 -5.20 15.96 -18.49
C LEU A 95 -6.20 14.81 -18.71
N ALA A 96 -6.39 13.91 -17.71
CA ALA A 96 -7.41 12.88 -17.78
C ALA A 96 -8.83 13.45 -17.88
N ALA A 97 -9.08 14.57 -17.21
CA ALA A 97 -10.34 15.29 -17.31
C ALA A 97 -10.61 15.85 -18.72
N LEU A 98 -9.58 16.01 -19.53
CA LEU A 98 -9.65 16.51 -20.91
C LEU A 98 -9.57 15.39 -21.96
N ALA A 99 -9.49 14.13 -21.52
CA ALA A 99 -9.32 13.00 -22.42
C ALA A 99 -10.60 12.68 -23.21
N ASP A 100 -10.49 12.72 -24.54
CA ASP A 100 -11.58 12.40 -25.47
C ASP A 100 -11.36 11.06 -26.21
N SER A 101 -10.26 10.37 -25.90
CA SER A 101 -9.96 9.06 -26.48
C SER A 101 -9.34 8.13 -25.42
N PRO A 102 -9.49 6.81 -25.56
CA PRO A 102 -8.87 5.84 -24.66
C PRO A 102 -7.36 6.01 -24.57
N LEU A 103 -6.68 6.32 -25.67
CA LEU A 103 -5.23 6.52 -25.69
C LEU A 103 -4.83 7.75 -24.87
N ALA A 104 -5.56 8.87 -25.02
CA ALA A 104 -5.33 10.07 -24.21
C ALA A 104 -5.57 9.79 -22.72
N PHE A 105 -6.58 9.00 -22.38
CA PHE A 105 -6.86 8.57 -21.01
C PHE A 105 -5.74 7.66 -20.44
N TYR A 106 -5.19 6.75 -21.25
CA TYR A 106 -4.07 5.89 -20.82
C TYR A 106 -2.78 6.71 -20.62
N ALA A 107 -2.50 7.69 -21.50
CA ALA A 107 -1.33 8.54 -21.35
C ALA A 107 -1.45 9.49 -20.15
N SER A 108 -2.62 10.06 -19.91
CA SER A 108 -2.85 11.04 -18.84
C SER A 108 -3.08 10.36 -17.48
N PHE A 109 -4.21 9.69 -17.30
CA PHE A 109 -4.54 8.99 -16.06
C PHE A 109 -3.58 7.83 -15.81
N GLY A 110 -3.41 6.97 -16.83
CA GLY A 110 -2.61 5.74 -16.70
C GLY A 110 -1.14 6.04 -16.45
N MET A 111 -0.44 6.65 -17.40
CA MET A 111 1.02 6.86 -17.30
C MET A 111 1.37 7.98 -16.33
N LEU A 112 0.93 9.20 -16.58
CA LEU A 112 1.30 10.36 -15.75
C LEU A 112 0.71 10.25 -14.36
N GLY A 113 -0.59 9.92 -14.27
CA GLY A 113 -1.27 9.69 -12.98
C GLY A 113 -0.62 8.56 -12.20
N GLY A 114 -0.36 7.41 -12.83
CA GLY A 114 0.31 6.27 -12.20
C GLY A 114 1.72 6.59 -11.73
N PHE A 115 2.52 7.26 -12.58
CA PHE A 115 3.87 7.72 -12.22
C PHE A 115 3.83 8.67 -11.01
N GLY A 116 2.94 9.66 -11.03
CA GLY A 116 2.79 10.65 -9.96
C GLY A 116 2.15 10.09 -8.67
N ALA A 117 1.39 8.98 -8.73
CA ALA A 117 0.65 8.43 -7.60
C ALA A 117 1.53 8.05 -6.39
N GLN A 118 2.84 7.89 -6.60
CA GLN A 118 3.80 7.70 -5.51
C GLN A 118 3.98 8.92 -4.60
N CYS A 119 3.43 10.09 -4.95
CA CYS A 119 3.41 11.29 -4.10
C CYS A 119 2.73 11.04 -2.74
N CYS A 120 1.73 10.16 -2.73
CA CYS A 120 1.03 9.69 -1.52
C CYS A 120 1.41 8.23 -1.19
N GLY A 121 2.54 7.75 -1.69
CA GLY A 121 3.00 6.38 -1.50
C GLY A 121 3.35 6.09 -0.04
N SER A 122 2.73 5.06 0.52
CA SER A 122 2.89 4.70 1.94
C SER A 122 4.36 4.46 2.33
N TYR A 123 5.19 3.90 1.43
CA TYR A 123 6.55 3.53 1.81
C TYR A 123 7.46 4.75 2.07
N THR A 124 7.35 5.83 1.28
CA THR A 124 8.12 7.07 1.53
C THR A 124 7.66 7.73 2.82
N LEU A 125 6.33 7.79 3.04
CA LEU A 125 5.76 8.32 4.29
C LEU A 125 6.17 7.48 5.50
N PHE A 126 6.22 6.15 5.37
CA PHE A 126 6.68 5.26 6.43
C PHE A 126 8.19 5.41 6.69
N THR A 127 9.00 5.68 5.66
CA THR A 127 10.41 6.01 5.85
C THR A 127 10.58 7.29 6.65
N VAL A 128 9.83 8.33 6.31
CA VAL A 128 9.80 9.58 7.08
C VAL A 128 9.39 9.28 8.53
N ALA A 129 8.26 8.59 8.76
CA ALA A 129 7.82 8.23 10.11
C ALA A 129 8.90 7.46 10.87
N GLY A 130 9.57 6.53 10.20
CA GLY A 130 10.65 5.75 10.77
C GLY A 130 11.82 6.57 11.27
N ASN A 131 12.15 7.68 10.62
CA ASN A 131 13.25 8.56 11.00
C ASN A 131 12.84 9.59 12.07
N TRP A 132 11.56 9.97 12.11
CA TRP A 132 11.06 11.02 13.01
C TRP A 132 10.62 10.51 14.39
N PHE A 133 10.15 9.26 14.48
CA PHE A 133 9.50 8.75 15.70
C PHE A 133 10.35 7.70 16.41
N ARG A 134 10.34 7.74 17.76
CA ARG A 134 10.89 6.67 18.59
C ARG A 134 10.02 5.40 18.55
N ARG A 135 8.71 5.56 18.29
CA ARG A 135 7.73 4.48 18.07
C ARG A 135 7.20 4.57 16.64
N PRO A 136 8.01 4.17 15.66
CA PRO A 136 7.73 4.42 14.26
C PRO A 136 6.52 3.65 13.74
N ALA A 137 6.28 2.42 14.23
CA ALA A 137 5.20 1.60 13.74
C ALA A 137 3.82 2.16 14.10
N THR A 138 3.67 2.75 15.28
CA THR A 138 2.43 3.46 15.67
C THR A 138 2.20 4.68 14.77
N ALA A 139 3.24 5.47 14.51
CA ALA A 139 3.13 6.63 13.61
C ALA A 139 2.77 6.22 12.18
N MET A 140 3.41 5.16 11.65
CA MET A 140 3.07 4.57 10.35
C MET A 140 1.62 4.11 10.30
N ALA A 141 1.12 3.47 11.38
CA ALA A 141 -0.26 3.00 11.47
C ALA A 141 -1.27 4.16 11.45
N ILE A 142 -0.97 5.24 12.15
CA ILE A 142 -1.78 6.47 12.12
C ILE A 142 -1.82 7.06 10.71
N MET A 143 -0.67 7.21 10.06
CA MET A 143 -0.61 7.71 8.69
C MET A 143 -1.40 6.81 7.74
N ASP A 144 -1.19 5.49 7.78
CA ASP A 144 -1.82 4.51 6.89
C ASP A 144 -3.34 4.44 7.06
N SER A 145 -3.84 4.68 8.27
CA SER A 145 -5.29 4.72 8.55
C SER A 145 -6.01 5.83 7.77
N GLY A 146 -5.28 6.87 7.37
CA GLY A 146 -5.79 7.92 6.49
C GLY A 146 -6.35 7.38 5.18
N SER A 147 -5.73 6.34 4.59
CA SER A 147 -6.19 5.78 3.31
C SER A 147 -7.59 5.18 3.39
N GLY A 148 -7.89 4.44 4.45
CA GLY A 148 -9.23 3.86 4.65
C GLY A 148 -10.31 4.92 4.87
N ILE A 149 -10.00 5.93 5.70
CA ILE A 149 -10.92 7.06 5.94
C ILE A 149 -11.09 7.88 4.66
N GLY A 150 -10.00 8.06 3.90
CA GLY A 150 -10.02 8.75 2.61
C GLY A 150 -10.97 8.10 1.62
N THR A 151 -10.92 6.77 1.47
CA THR A 151 -11.86 6.03 0.63
C THR A 151 -13.31 6.20 1.13
N LEU A 152 -13.55 6.04 2.42
CA LEU A 152 -14.88 6.12 3.02
C LEU A 152 -15.53 7.50 2.79
N VAL A 153 -14.78 8.58 2.98
CA VAL A 153 -15.30 9.95 2.90
C VAL A 153 -15.37 10.43 1.46
N SER A 154 -14.40 10.09 0.62
CA SER A 154 -14.34 10.63 -0.74
C SER A 154 -15.34 9.99 -1.70
N LEU A 155 -15.70 8.72 -1.52
CA LEU A 155 -16.67 8.06 -2.42
C LEU A 155 -17.99 8.81 -2.52
N PRO A 156 -18.72 9.13 -1.42
CA PRO A 156 -19.95 9.90 -1.52
C PRO A 156 -19.72 11.32 -2.06
N VAL A 157 -18.62 11.97 -1.72
CA VAL A 157 -18.32 13.33 -2.21
C VAL A 157 -18.08 13.32 -3.73
N LEU A 158 -17.26 12.38 -4.22
CA LEU A 158 -16.98 12.26 -5.66
C LEU A 158 -18.24 11.86 -6.44
N ARG A 159 -19.07 10.99 -5.87
CA ARG A 159 -20.36 10.65 -6.45
C ARG A 159 -21.23 11.90 -6.65
N LEU A 160 -21.36 12.74 -5.62
CA LEU A 160 -22.14 14.00 -5.72
C LEU A 160 -21.56 14.93 -6.80
N ILE A 161 -20.24 15.04 -6.92
CA ILE A 161 -19.61 15.85 -7.98
C ILE A 161 -19.91 15.27 -9.36
N ILE A 162 -19.86 13.94 -9.51
CA ILE A 162 -20.14 13.27 -10.79
C ILE A 162 -21.61 13.45 -11.18
N GLU A 163 -22.55 13.27 -10.24
CA GLU A 163 -23.98 13.43 -10.48
C GLU A 163 -24.36 14.88 -10.78
N ALA A 164 -23.73 15.86 -10.11
CA ALA A 164 -24.03 17.28 -10.30
C ALA A 164 -23.37 17.89 -11.55
N HIS A 165 -22.22 17.35 -11.98
CA HIS A 165 -21.41 17.93 -13.06
C HIS A 165 -20.96 16.86 -14.07
N SER A 166 -19.88 16.11 -13.74
CA SER A 166 -19.34 15.06 -14.60
C SER A 166 -18.17 14.32 -13.91
N TRP A 167 -17.77 13.17 -14.46
CA TRP A 167 -16.53 12.50 -14.06
C TRP A 167 -15.28 13.36 -14.34
N ARG A 168 -15.30 14.22 -15.35
CA ARG A 168 -14.22 15.18 -15.67
C ARG A 168 -14.04 16.18 -14.53
N ALA A 169 -15.13 16.75 -14.01
CA ALA A 169 -15.10 17.63 -12.85
C ALA A 169 -14.56 16.95 -11.60
N ALA A 170 -14.87 15.66 -11.39
CA ALA A 170 -14.35 14.89 -10.29
C ALA A 170 -12.82 14.63 -10.40
N TYR A 171 -12.29 14.37 -11.60
CA TYR A 171 -10.83 14.29 -11.80
C TYR A 171 -10.14 15.64 -11.56
N LEU A 172 -10.74 16.74 -12.00
CA LEU A 172 -10.22 18.10 -11.70
C LEU A 172 -10.24 18.38 -10.19
N ALA A 173 -11.30 17.97 -9.49
CA ALA A 173 -11.37 18.12 -8.02
C ALA A 173 -10.25 17.33 -7.32
N LEU A 174 -9.94 16.12 -7.77
CA LEU A 174 -8.81 15.34 -7.26
C LEU A 174 -7.45 15.97 -7.61
N ALA A 175 -7.30 16.55 -8.80
CA ALA A 175 -6.09 17.29 -9.17
C ALA A 175 -5.89 18.53 -8.29
N ILE A 176 -6.96 19.29 -8.04
CA ILE A 176 -6.96 20.45 -7.13
C ILE A 176 -6.64 20.00 -5.70
N LEU A 177 -7.24 18.92 -5.21
CA LEU A 177 -6.93 18.34 -3.90
C LEU A 177 -5.45 18.02 -3.79
N ALA A 178 -4.85 17.43 -4.82
CA ALA A 178 -3.42 17.14 -4.83
C ALA A 178 -2.59 18.44 -4.74
N LEU A 179 -2.92 19.47 -5.51
CA LEU A 179 -2.17 20.74 -5.52
C LEU A 179 -2.37 21.56 -4.25
N VAL A 180 -3.59 21.58 -3.69
CA VAL A 180 -3.91 22.45 -2.55
C VAL A 180 -3.60 21.80 -1.21
N VAL A 181 -3.68 20.45 -1.13
CA VAL A 181 -3.47 19.72 0.12
C VAL A 181 -2.16 18.94 0.08
N VAL A 182 -1.99 18.02 -0.90
CA VAL A 182 -0.83 17.11 -0.89
C VAL A 182 0.48 17.85 -1.15
N LEU A 183 0.51 18.76 -2.12
CA LEU A 183 1.73 19.51 -2.48
C LEU A 183 2.28 20.34 -1.31
N PRO A 184 1.50 21.20 -0.63
CA PRO A 184 2.02 21.95 0.51
C PRO A 184 2.40 21.04 1.68
N LEU A 185 1.65 19.99 1.97
CA LEU A 185 2.00 19.04 3.02
C LEU A 185 3.33 18.33 2.72
N ALA A 186 3.52 17.89 1.49
CA ALA A 186 4.76 17.27 1.04
C ALA A 186 5.94 18.25 1.16
N ALA A 187 5.79 19.45 0.63
CA ALA A 187 6.84 20.46 0.60
C ALA A 187 7.23 20.99 1.99
N ILE A 188 6.28 21.08 2.93
CA ILE A 188 6.50 21.66 4.24
C ILE A 188 6.93 20.62 5.28
N PHE A 189 6.24 19.47 5.34
CA PHE A 189 6.35 18.54 6.47
C PHE A 189 7.17 17.27 6.16
N MET A 190 7.29 16.85 4.89
CA MET A 190 7.88 15.55 4.56
C MET A 190 9.41 15.58 4.48
N ARG A 191 10.09 16.17 5.47
CA ARG A 191 11.54 16.06 5.59
C ARG A 191 11.92 14.62 5.92
N LEU A 192 12.94 14.10 5.23
CA LEU A 192 13.39 12.72 5.43
C LEU A 192 13.90 12.48 6.87
N HIS A 193 14.58 13.46 7.42
CA HIS A 193 15.11 13.44 8.79
C HIS A 193 14.68 14.67 9.59
N PRO A 194 14.52 14.55 10.91
CA PRO A 194 14.36 15.71 11.78
C PRO A 194 15.59 16.63 11.70
N PRO A 195 15.41 17.94 11.80
CA PRO A 195 16.54 18.88 11.86
C PRO A 195 17.54 18.52 12.98
N GLY A 196 18.83 18.46 12.64
CA GLY A 196 19.89 18.11 13.58
C GLY A 196 20.04 16.60 13.86
N ARG A 197 19.31 15.73 13.14
CA ARG A 197 19.45 14.28 13.17
C ARG A 197 19.74 13.69 11.79
N GLU A 198 20.23 14.51 10.89
CA GLU A 198 20.68 14.04 9.59
C GLU A 198 21.87 13.08 9.79
N PRO A 199 21.93 11.96 9.06
CA PRO A 199 23.09 11.09 9.13
C PRO A 199 24.34 11.87 8.71
N PRO A 200 25.52 11.62 9.32
CA PRO A 200 26.76 12.24 8.91
C PRO A 200 27.00 11.93 7.42
N PRO A 201 27.57 12.88 6.66
CA PRO A 201 27.95 12.61 5.28
C PRO A 201 28.91 11.40 5.25
N PRO A 202 28.80 10.52 4.23
CA PRO A 202 29.67 9.36 4.10
C PRO A 202 31.14 9.77 4.15
N ALA A 203 31.94 9.06 4.93
CA ALA A 203 33.35 9.37 5.16
C ALA A 203 34.20 9.43 3.86
N ASP A 204 33.78 8.74 2.80
CA ASP A 204 34.53 8.61 1.55
C ASP A 204 34.05 9.56 0.43
N GLY A 205 33.20 10.54 0.71
CA GLY A 205 32.69 11.50 -0.30
C GLY A 205 31.87 10.87 -1.45
N HIS A 206 31.85 9.55 -1.54
CA HIS A 206 31.03 8.80 -2.46
C HIS A 206 29.71 8.47 -1.80
N VAL A 207 28.78 9.42 -1.82
CA VAL A 207 27.36 9.06 -1.62
C VAL A 207 27.00 8.14 -2.79
N ALA A 208 27.13 6.85 -2.56
CA ALA A 208 26.62 5.86 -3.50
C ALA A 208 25.08 5.92 -3.44
N HIS A 209 24.50 6.99 -4.01
CA HIS A 209 23.08 7.03 -4.37
C HIS A 209 22.90 5.91 -5.39
N ARG A 210 22.62 4.71 -4.90
CA ARG A 210 22.50 3.55 -5.77
C ARG A 210 21.39 3.84 -6.77
N SER A 211 21.75 3.83 -8.05
CA SER A 211 20.75 3.87 -9.12
C SER A 211 19.74 2.72 -8.91
N PRO A 212 18.53 2.79 -9.47
CA PRO A 212 17.56 1.70 -9.41
C PRO A 212 18.15 0.34 -9.80
N LEU A 213 19.04 0.30 -10.82
CA LEU A 213 19.72 -0.92 -11.25
C LEU A 213 20.74 -1.41 -10.20
N ALA A 214 21.49 -0.51 -9.59
CA ALA A 214 22.43 -0.87 -8.52
C ALA A 214 21.70 -1.35 -7.26
N ALA A 215 20.51 -0.83 -6.98
CA ALA A 215 19.64 -1.31 -5.90
C ALA A 215 19.18 -2.76 -6.16
N ILE A 216 18.79 -3.10 -7.38
CA ILE A 216 18.46 -4.48 -7.78
C ILE A 216 19.68 -5.39 -7.64
N GLY A 217 20.86 -4.92 -8.06
CA GLY A 217 22.13 -5.65 -7.88
C GLY A 217 22.43 -5.93 -6.41
N ALA A 218 22.18 -4.97 -5.51
CA ALA A 218 22.35 -5.15 -4.06
C ALA A 218 21.42 -6.22 -3.48
N ILE A 219 20.16 -6.25 -3.93
CA ILE A 219 19.20 -7.29 -3.54
C ILE A 219 19.71 -8.67 -3.99
N SER A 220 20.17 -8.77 -5.23
CA SER A 220 20.69 -10.02 -5.81
C SER A 220 21.97 -10.50 -5.12
N ALA A 221 22.83 -9.61 -4.66
CA ALA A 221 24.09 -9.94 -4.01
C ALA A 221 23.92 -10.44 -2.56
N SER A 222 22.87 -9.98 -1.85
CA SER A 222 22.66 -10.31 -0.43
C SER A 222 21.61 -11.40 -0.25
N PRO A 223 21.94 -12.58 0.32
CA PRO A 223 20.93 -13.61 0.62
C PRO A 223 19.79 -13.11 1.50
N VAL A 224 20.08 -12.25 2.48
CA VAL A 224 19.07 -11.69 3.39
C VAL A 224 18.11 -10.79 2.63
N LEU A 225 18.61 -9.92 1.75
CA LEU A 225 17.77 -9.02 0.94
C LEU A 225 16.97 -9.80 -0.11
N ARG A 226 17.54 -10.89 -0.69
CA ARG A 226 16.78 -11.79 -1.58
C ARG A 226 15.59 -12.41 -0.86
N TRP A 227 15.79 -12.95 0.34
CA TRP A 227 14.70 -13.51 1.13
C TRP A 227 13.65 -12.46 1.50
N LEU A 228 14.08 -11.26 1.90
CA LEU A 228 13.15 -10.15 2.17
C LEU A 228 12.36 -9.77 0.93
N ALA A 229 12.99 -9.73 -0.25
CA ALA A 229 12.36 -9.44 -1.52
C ALA A 229 11.34 -10.52 -1.93
N ILE A 230 11.66 -11.81 -1.75
CA ILE A 230 10.74 -12.93 -1.99
C ILE A 230 9.51 -12.81 -1.10
N VAL A 231 9.70 -12.57 0.19
CA VAL A 231 8.58 -12.40 1.13
C VAL A 231 7.76 -11.16 0.77
N HIS A 232 8.41 -10.10 0.27
CA HIS A 232 7.76 -8.87 -0.16
C HIS A 232 6.93 -9.04 -1.45
N LEU A 233 7.25 -10.03 -2.28
CA LEU A 233 6.45 -10.46 -3.44
C LEU A 233 5.25 -11.34 -3.00
N LEU A 234 5.51 -12.34 -2.16
CA LEU A 234 4.53 -13.37 -1.84
C LEU A 234 3.44 -12.90 -0.89
N ALA A 235 3.75 -12.01 0.05
CA ALA A 235 2.77 -11.52 1.02
C ALA A 235 1.60 -10.76 0.37
N PRO A 236 1.80 -9.76 -0.51
CA PRO A 236 0.70 -9.12 -1.22
C PRO A 236 0.01 -10.06 -2.20
N MET A 237 0.74 -11.00 -2.82
CA MET A 237 0.16 -11.99 -3.72
C MET A 237 -0.90 -12.83 -3.00
N THR A 238 -0.57 -13.40 -1.82
CA THR A 238 -1.52 -14.19 -1.03
C THR A 238 -2.68 -13.34 -0.49
N PHE A 239 -2.40 -12.12 -0.02
CA PHE A 239 -3.42 -11.20 0.46
C PHE A 239 -4.44 -10.86 -0.62
N HIS A 240 -3.99 -10.47 -1.81
CA HIS A 240 -4.87 -10.08 -2.90
C HIS A 240 -5.55 -11.27 -3.58
N ALA A 241 -4.92 -12.45 -3.59
CA ALA A 241 -5.55 -13.69 -4.05
C ALA A 241 -6.79 -14.02 -3.21
N ILE A 242 -6.68 -13.99 -1.89
CA ILE A 242 -7.82 -14.22 -0.99
C ILE A 242 -8.79 -13.04 -1.04
N GLY A 243 -8.26 -11.82 -0.90
CA GLY A 243 -9.04 -10.59 -0.74
C GLY A 243 -10.01 -10.29 -1.88
N SER A 244 -9.62 -10.57 -3.13
CA SER A 244 -10.49 -10.33 -4.29
C SER A 244 -11.56 -11.41 -4.51
N HIS A 245 -11.46 -12.57 -3.84
CA HIS A 245 -12.41 -13.67 -4.03
C HIS A 245 -13.29 -13.95 -2.79
N GLN A 246 -13.22 -13.10 -1.75
CA GLN A 246 -13.91 -13.32 -0.48
C GLN A 246 -15.42 -13.55 -0.66
N VAL A 247 -16.11 -12.64 -1.38
CA VAL A 247 -17.56 -12.73 -1.56
C VAL A 247 -17.93 -14.00 -2.32
N ALA A 248 -17.22 -14.29 -3.43
CA ALA A 248 -17.47 -15.47 -4.23
C ALA A 248 -17.25 -16.76 -3.41
N PHE A 249 -16.20 -16.79 -2.59
CA PHE A 249 -15.94 -17.92 -1.69
C PHE A 249 -17.08 -18.13 -0.69
N PHE A 250 -17.56 -17.07 -0.02
CA PHE A 250 -18.66 -17.21 0.95
C PHE A 250 -19.97 -17.64 0.28
N GLN A 251 -20.23 -17.21 -0.94
CA GLN A 251 -21.39 -17.67 -1.73
C GLN A 251 -21.24 -19.16 -2.09
N ASP A 252 -20.06 -19.59 -2.53
CA ASP A 252 -19.76 -21.01 -2.82
C ASP A 252 -19.91 -21.89 -1.56
N ALA A 253 -19.55 -21.36 -0.40
CA ALA A 253 -19.77 -22.01 0.91
C ALA A 253 -21.25 -21.98 1.37
N GLY A 254 -22.20 -21.61 0.51
CA GLY A 254 -23.64 -21.63 0.78
C GLY A 254 -24.20 -20.40 1.51
N MET A 255 -23.43 -19.33 1.68
CA MET A 255 -23.90 -18.13 2.33
C MET A 255 -24.70 -17.23 1.37
N ARG A 256 -25.72 -16.56 1.89
CA ARG A 256 -26.47 -15.55 1.11
C ARG A 256 -25.55 -14.38 0.75
N GLN A 257 -25.76 -13.82 -0.44
CA GLN A 257 -24.93 -12.73 -0.98
C GLN A 257 -24.89 -11.50 -0.04
N ASP A 258 -26.02 -11.10 0.54
CA ASP A 258 -26.11 -9.97 1.46
C ASP A 258 -25.24 -10.19 2.71
N VAL A 259 -25.23 -11.41 3.27
CA VAL A 259 -24.39 -11.79 4.42
C VAL A 259 -22.91 -11.82 4.02
N ALA A 260 -22.57 -12.42 2.88
CA ALA A 260 -21.21 -12.47 2.38
C ALA A 260 -20.62 -11.05 2.16
N VAL A 261 -21.40 -10.17 1.55
CA VAL A 261 -21.02 -8.76 1.34
C VAL A 261 -20.84 -8.03 2.69
N LEU A 262 -21.73 -8.25 3.66
CA LEU A 262 -21.64 -7.63 4.97
C LEU A 262 -20.38 -8.09 5.73
N LEU A 263 -20.04 -9.38 5.69
CA LEU A 263 -18.81 -9.91 6.29
C LEU A 263 -17.58 -9.26 5.69
N VAL A 264 -17.52 -9.17 4.35
CA VAL A 264 -16.39 -8.54 3.65
C VAL A 264 -16.33 -7.04 3.94
N ALA A 265 -17.47 -6.33 3.97
CA ALA A 265 -17.51 -4.91 4.32
C ALA A 265 -16.99 -4.66 5.76
N THR A 266 -17.34 -5.55 6.70
CA THR A 266 -16.87 -5.47 8.09
C THR A 266 -15.33 -5.59 8.19
N THR A 267 -14.67 -6.26 7.23
CA THR A 267 -13.20 -6.32 7.19
C THR A 267 -12.57 -4.94 7.07
N GLY A 268 -13.20 -4.00 6.37
CA GLY A 268 -12.70 -2.61 6.24
C GLY A 268 -12.55 -1.92 7.60
N PHE A 269 -13.54 -2.05 8.47
CA PHE A 269 -13.51 -1.48 9.82
C PHE A 269 -12.48 -2.20 10.72
N THR A 270 -12.48 -3.53 10.68
CA THR A 270 -11.52 -4.32 11.47
C THR A 270 -10.07 -4.11 11.00
N PHE A 271 -9.84 -3.85 9.71
CA PHE A 271 -8.53 -3.44 9.19
C PHE A 271 -8.03 -2.13 9.77
N PHE A 272 -8.91 -1.13 9.89
CA PHE A 272 -8.56 0.14 10.52
C PHE A 272 -8.10 -0.07 11.97
N ALA A 273 -8.90 -0.78 12.78
CA ALA A 273 -8.56 -1.10 14.16
C ALA A 273 -7.29 -1.98 14.25
N GLY A 274 -7.17 -2.97 13.36
CA GLY A 274 -6.02 -3.85 13.26
C GLY A 274 -4.71 -3.11 12.97
N ARG A 275 -4.72 -2.12 12.06
CA ARG A 275 -3.53 -1.29 11.76
C ARG A 275 -3.01 -0.58 13.00
N LEU A 276 -3.89 0.08 13.75
CA LEU A 276 -3.52 0.80 14.97
C LEU A 276 -2.99 -0.14 16.04
N ALA A 277 -3.69 -1.25 16.28
CA ALA A 277 -3.27 -2.26 17.26
C ALA A 277 -1.90 -2.87 16.90
N PHE A 278 -1.67 -3.21 15.63
CA PHE A 278 -0.39 -3.76 15.18
C PHE A 278 0.75 -2.75 15.21
N GLY A 279 0.50 -1.47 14.90
CA GLY A 279 1.49 -0.42 15.06
C GLY A 279 2.00 -0.36 16.50
N ALA A 280 1.08 -0.31 17.46
CA ALA A 280 1.40 -0.33 18.89
C ALA A 280 2.09 -1.65 19.33
N LEU A 281 1.65 -2.80 18.81
CA LEU A 281 2.23 -4.10 19.10
C LEU A 281 3.68 -4.22 18.60
N ILE A 282 3.97 -3.76 17.39
CA ILE A 282 5.33 -3.74 16.82
C ILE A 282 6.26 -2.90 17.69
N ASP A 283 5.81 -1.70 18.10
CA ASP A 283 6.61 -0.81 18.95
C ASP A 283 6.80 -1.36 20.38
N ALA A 284 5.83 -2.14 20.90
CA ALA A 284 5.89 -2.68 22.26
C ALA A 284 6.62 -4.03 22.36
N ARG A 285 6.44 -4.92 21.37
CA ARG A 285 6.90 -6.32 21.43
C ARG A 285 7.84 -6.71 20.28
N GLY A 286 8.11 -5.78 19.36
CA GLY A 286 8.99 -5.97 18.22
C GLY A 286 8.37 -6.73 17.04
N ILE A 287 9.08 -6.68 15.92
CA ILE A 287 8.61 -7.22 14.62
C ILE A 287 8.44 -8.75 14.61
N ALA A 288 9.27 -9.49 15.36
CA ALA A 288 9.21 -10.95 15.38
C ALA A 288 7.93 -11.45 16.07
N THR A 289 7.56 -10.84 17.21
CA THR A 289 6.33 -11.17 17.94
C THR A 289 5.08 -10.78 17.12
N ALA A 290 5.07 -9.57 16.58
CA ALA A 290 3.97 -9.11 15.73
C ALA A 290 3.82 -9.98 14.47
N GLY A 291 4.93 -10.36 13.82
CA GLY A 291 4.95 -11.26 12.68
C GLY A 291 4.41 -12.66 13.02
N ALA A 292 4.75 -13.20 14.19
CA ALA A 292 4.23 -14.50 14.65
C ALA A 292 2.72 -14.47 14.91
N ILE A 293 2.21 -13.43 15.60
CA ILE A 293 0.76 -13.26 15.83
C ILE A 293 0.02 -13.14 14.49
N LYS A 294 0.56 -12.34 13.57
CA LYS A 294 0.03 -12.19 12.21
C LYS A 294 -0.01 -13.53 11.46
N ALA A 295 1.05 -14.32 11.55
CA ALA A 295 1.14 -15.64 10.93
C ALA A 295 0.05 -16.58 11.47
N VAL A 296 -0.12 -16.65 12.79
CA VAL A 296 -1.15 -17.48 13.44
C VAL A 296 -2.54 -17.06 12.99
N ALA A 297 -2.84 -15.77 12.97
CA ALA A 297 -4.15 -15.28 12.54
C ALA A 297 -4.41 -15.52 11.04
N ALA A 298 -3.40 -15.37 10.19
CA ALA A 298 -3.52 -15.66 8.77
C ALA A 298 -3.77 -17.15 8.49
N ILE A 299 -3.08 -18.03 9.24
CA ILE A 299 -3.31 -19.48 9.20
C ILE A 299 -4.71 -19.82 9.70
N ALA A 300 -5.16 -19.21 10.81
CA ALA A 300 -6.51 -19.40 11.34
C ALA A 300 -7.59 -18.92 10.37
N THR A 301 -7.35 -17.80 9.67
CA THR A 301 -8.23 -17.32 8.57
C THR A 301 -8.39 -18.38 7.49
N LEU A 302 -7.27 -18.91 7.01
CA LEU A 302 -7.26 -19.94 5.98
C LEU A 302 -7.90 -21.22 6.45
N GLY A 303 -7.58 -21.68 7.68
CA GLY A 303 -8.19 -22.86 8.29
C GLY A 303 -9.71 -22.71 8.41
N LEU A 304 -10.20 -21.52 8.80
CA LEU A 304 -11.63 -21.21 8.83
C LEU A 304 -12.23 -21.31 7.42
N MET A 305 -11.59 -20.71 6.40
CA MET A 305 -12.11 -20.79 5.04
C MET A 305 -12.16 -22.24 4.52
N LEU A 306 -11.14 -23.02 4.75
CA LEU A 306 -11.12 -24.44 4.33
C LEU A 306 -12.12 -25.32 5.09
N ALA A 307 -12.38 -25.01 6.36
CA ALA A 307 -13.33 -25.75 7.19
C ALA A 307 -14.78 -25.36 6.93
N LEU A 308 -15.06 -24.11 6.55
CA LEU A 308 -16.41 -23.56 6.46
C LEU A 308 -17.38 -24.39 5.61
N PRO A 309 -17.01 -24.88 4.41
CA PRO A 309 -17.89 -25.73 3.59
C PRO A 309 -18.21 -27.09 4.22
N LEU A 310 -17.43 -27.51 5.23
CA LEU A 310 -17.60 -28.78 5.93
C LEU A 310 -18.46 -28.66 7.21
N LEU A 311 -18.75 -27.42 7.62
CA LEU A 311 -19.48 -27.16 8.87
C LEU A 311 -20.98 -27.12 8.63
N ALA A 312 -21.75 -27.65 9.59
CA ALA A 312 -23.21 -27.60 9.58
C ALA A 312 -23.78 -26.19 9.80
N SER A 313 -22.95 -25.22 10.17
CA SER A 313 -23.35 -23.85 10.49
C SER A 313 -22.36 -22.83 9.89
N ALA A 314 -22.89 -21.76 9.35
CA ALA A 314 -22.11 -20.61 8.90
C ALA A 314 -21.65 -19.67 10.05
N ALA A 315 -22.07 -19.91 11.30
CA ALA A 315 -21.75 -19.05 12.42
C ALA A 315 -20.24 -18.77 12.61
N PRO A 316 -19.32 -19.74 12.41
CA PRO A 316 -17.88 -19.47 12.50
C PRO A 316 -17.38 -18.43 11.49
N ALA A 317 -18.05 -18.20 10.35
CA ALA A 317 -17.67 -17.20 9.37
C ALA A 317 -17.65 -15.76 9.94
N TYR A 318 -18.43 -15.49 10.99
CA TYR A 318 -18.42 -14.15 11.64
C TYR A 318 -17.10 -13.83 12.35
N ALA A 319 -16.22 -14.81 12.60
CA ALA A 319 -14.87 -14.57 13.09
C ALA A 319 -13.92 -14.09 11.97
N TYR A 320 -14.28 -14.32 10.69
CA TYR A 320 -13.43 -14.02 9.54
C TYR A 320 -12.95 -12.57 9.48
N PRO A 321 -13.79 -11.53 9.63
CA PRO A 321 -13.34 -10.15 9.52
C PRO A 321 -12.22 -9.79 10.51
N VAL A 322 -12.28 -10.33 11.72
CA VAL A 322 -11.28 -10.10 12.77
C VAL A 322 -10.00 -10.88 12.48
N LEU A 323 -10.11 -12.17 12.17
CA LEU A 323 -8.96 -13.02 11.84
C LEU A 323 -8.23 -12.51 10.60
N PHE A 324 -8.97 -12.15 9.56
CA PHE A 324 -8.42 -11.59 8.33
C PHE A 324 -7.73 -10.24 8.57
N ALA A 325 -8.33 -9.37 9.38
CA ALA A 325 -7.71 -8.11 9.75
C ALA A 325 -6.40 -8.31 10.52
N ILE A 326 -6.37 -9.18 11.52
CA ILE A 326 -5.17 -9.50 12.29
C ILE A 326 -4.11 -10.14 11.38
N GLY A 327 -4.51 -11.07 10.52
CA GLY A 327 -3.60 -11.79 9.63
C GLY A 327 -3.01 -10.95 8.50
N PHE A 328 -3.71 -9.95 7.99
CA PHE A 328 -3.34 -9.29 6.75
C PHE A 328 -3.18 -7.77 6.83
N SER A 329 -3.79 -7.06 7.84
CA SER A 329 -3.54 -5.64 8.02
C SER A 329 -2.07 -5.37 8.38
N SER A 330 -1.61 -4.14 8.23
CA SER A 330 -0.28 -3.70 8.68
C SER A 330 0.94 -4.40 8.05
N THR A 331 0.73 -5.14 6.95
CA THR A 331 1.83 -5.82 6.24
C THR A 331 2.90 -4.82 5.81
N GLY A 332 2.52 -3.66 5.26
CA GLY A 332 3.46 -2.60 4.87
C GLY A 332 4.25 -2.03 6.06
N ILE A 333 3.61 -1.85 7.21
CA ILE A 333 4.25 -1.35 8.43
C ILE A 333 5.29 -2.36 8.93
N LEU A 334 4.92 -3.63 8.98
CA LEU A 334 5.79 -4.70 9.44
C LEU A 334 7.02 -4.85 8.52
N PHE A 335 6.81 -4.82 7.21
CA PHE A 335 7.89 -4.90 6.22
C PHE A 335 8.81 -3.70 6.25
N THR A 336 8.28 -2.48 6.38
CA THR A 336 9.11 -1.27 6.48
C THR A 336 10.00 -1.33 7.71
N ASN A 337 9.46 -1.75 8.86
CA ASN A 337 10.26 -1.89 10.08
C ASN A 337 11.32 -3.00 9.95
N ALA A 338 11.01 -4.13 9.31
CA ALA A 338 12.00 -5.18 9.04
C ALA A 338 13.08 -4.70 8.07
N ALA A 339 12.70 -4.01 7.00
CA ALA A 339 13.62 -3.46 6.01
C ALA A 339 14.61 -2.46 6.65
N ARG A 340 14.15 -1.61 7.57
CA ARG A 340 15.00 -0.65 8.30
C ARG A 340 16.10 -1.30 9.14
N LEU A 341 15.92 -2.55 9.55
CA LEU A 341 16.93 -3.31 10.31
C LEU A 341 17.90 -4.07 9.40
N LEU A 342 17.58 -4.25 8.14
CA LEU A 342 18.30 -5.14 7.22
C LEU A 342 18.96 -4.42 6.05
N ILE A 343 18.49 -3.24 5.69
CA ILE A 343 19.00 -2.42 4.59
C ILE A 343 19.88 -1.31 5.16
N ASP A 344 20.99 -1.04 4.50
CA ASP A 344 21.87 0.08 4.82
C ASP A 344 21.10 1.41 4.74
N PRO A 345 21.14 2.25 5.80
CA PRO A 345 20.46 3.54 5.83
C PRO A 345 20.80 4.45 4.64
N ALA A 346 22.05 4.43 4.15
CA ALA A 346 22.50 5.28 3.05
C ALA A 346 21.86 4.93 1.69
N SER A 347 21.33 3.72 1.52
CA SER A 347 20.68 3.25 0.29
C SER A 347 19.27 2.72 0.53
N PHE A 348 18.70 3.04 1.69
CA PHE A 348 17.44 2.45 2.14
C PHE A 348 16.30 2.65 1.14
N ASN A 349 16.05 3.89 0.72
CA ASN A 349 14.90 4.18 -0.12
C ASN A 349 15.04 3.59 -1.53
N ALA A 350 16.25 3.60 -2.12
CA ALA A 350 16.49 2.98 -3.42
C ALA A 350 16.27 1.46 -3.38
N VAL A 351 16.84 0.76 -2.39
CA VAL A 351 16.69 -0.69 -2.24
C VAL A 351 15.25 -1.07 -1.88
N PHE A 352 14.65 -0.35 -0.95
CA PHE A 352 13.26 -0.61 -0.55
C PHE A 352 12.28 -0.26 -1.66
N GLY A 353 12.55 0.79 -2.44
CA GLY A 353 11.79 1.13 -3.65
C GLY A 353 11.84 0.02 -4.70
N ALA A 354 13.02 -0.61 -4.92
CA ALA A 354 13.13 -1.77 -5.80
C ALA A 354 12.32 -2.97 -5.29
N MET A 355 12.27 -3.20 -3.98
CA MET A 355 11.41 -4.23 -3.38
C MET A 355 9.91 -3.91 -3.55
N ARG A 356 9.53 -2.63 -3.60
CA ARG A 356 8.14 -2.23 -3.85
C ARG A 356 7.65 -2.57 -5.26
N LEU A 357 8.54 -2.65 -6.25
CA LEU A 357 8.19 -3.19 -7.56
C LEU A 357 7.73 -4.67 -7.44
N LEU A 358 8.45 -5.47 -6.65
CA LEU A 358 8.06 -6.86 -6.38
C LEU A 358 6.73 -6.95 -5.63
N TYR A 359 6.49 -6.04 -4.69
CA TYR A 359 5.19 -5.92 -4.01
C TYR A 359 4.06 -5.68 -5.02
N GLY A 360 4.22 -4.70 -5.91
CA GLY A 360 3.24 -4.41 -6.97
C GLY A 360 3.01 -5.61 -7.91
N THR A 361 4.07 -6.36 -8.24
CA THR A 361 3.96 -7.60 -9.00
C THR A 361 3.13 -8.65 -8.26
N GLY A 362 3.33 -8.82 -6.96
CA GLY A 362 2.52 -9.72 -6.14
C GLY A 362 1.04 -9.33 -6.10
N VAL A 363 0.75 -8.03 -5.95
CA VAL A 363 -0.62 -7.49 -6.05
C VAL A 363 -1.27 -7.85 -7.37
N ALA A 364 -0.55 -7.67 -8.48
CA ALA A 364 -1.07 -7.90 -9.83
C ALA A 364 -1.27 -9.39 -10.14
N LEU A 365 -0.41 -10.27 -9.64
CA LEU A 365 -0.46 -11.71 -9.94
C LEU A 365 -1.44 -12.49 -9.03
N GLY A 366 -1.69 -12.02 -7.81
CA GLY A 366 -2.50 -12.74 -6.84
C GLY A 366 -3.92 -13.07 -7.32
N PRO A 367 -4.73 -12.05 -7.69
CA PRO A 367 -6.11 -12.27 -8.13
C PRO A 367 -6.25 -13.19 -9.35
N PRO A 368 -5.54 -12.95 -10.48
CA PRO A 368 -5.67 -13.80 -11.65
C PRO A 368 -5.16 -15.23 -11.42
N ALA A 369 -4.12 -15.42 -10.60
CA ALA A 369 -3.66 -16.75 -10.25
C ALA A 369 -4.74 -17.54 -9.47
N MET A 370 -5.41 -16.90 -8.51
CA MET A 370 -6.52 -17.50 -7.78
C MET A 370 -7.69 -17.83 -8.71
N ALA A 371 -8.10 -16.85 -9.55
CA ALA A 371 -9.19 -17.05 -10.51
C ALA A 371 -8.89 -18.24 -11.44
N ALA A 372 -7.72 -18.30 -12.06
CA ALA A 372 -7.34 -19.39 -12.98
C ALA A 372 -7.36 -20.77 -12.29
N MET A 373 -6.95 -20.83 -11.01
CA MET A 373 -7.01 -22.08 -10.25
C MET A 373 -8.45 -22.47 -9.92
N VAL A 374 -9.31 -21.52 -9.57
CA VAL A 374 -10.74 -21.77 -9.31
C VAL A 374 -11.45 -22.19 -10.59
N ASP A 375 -11.20 -21.53 -11.72
CA ASP A 375 -11.77 -21.88 -13.02
C ASP A 375 -11.37 -23.30 -13.46
N ALA A 376 -10.11 -23.69 -13.22
CA ALA A 376 -9.61 -25.01 -13.57
C ALA A 376 -10.14 -26.14 -12.67
N THR A 377 -10.47 -25.85 -11.40
CA THR A 377 -10.89 -26.87 -10.42
C THR A 377 -12.39 -26.87 -10.17
N GLY A 378 -13.10 -25.78 -10.49
CA GLY A 378 -14.50 -25.54 -10.14
C GLY A 378 -14.75 -25.40 -8.63
N ARG A 379 -13.69 -25.25 -7.81
CA ARG A 379 -13.76 -25.27 -6.34
C ARG A 379 -12.71 -24.34 -5.74
N PHE A 380 -12.94 -23.89 -4.49
CA PHE A 380 -12.00 -23.03 -3.76
C PHE A 380 -10.99 -23.78 -2.89
N ASP A 381 -11.24 -25.04 -2.52
CA ASP A 381 -10.43 -25.80 -1.55
C ASP A 381 -8.96 -25.98 -1.97
N LEU A 382 -8.70 -26.50 -3.18
CA LEU A 382 -7.34 -26.67 -3.68
C LEU A 382 -6.62 -25.32 -3.89
N PRO A 383 -7.20 -24.33 -4.58
CA PRO A 383 -6.61 -22.99 -4.66
C PRO A 383 -6.28 -22.37 -3.31
N LEU A 384 -7.16 -22.46 -2.31
CA LEU A 384 -6.92 -21.99 -0.96
C LEU A 384 -5.80 -22.75 -0.26
N ALA A 385 -5.72 -24.07 -0.43
CA ALA A 385 -4.63 -24.89 0.13
C ALA A 385 -3.27 -24.50 -0.47
N LEU A 386 -3.19 -24.24 -1.78
CA LEU A 386 -1.96 -23.79 -2.45
C LEU A 386 -1.56 -22.37 -2.01
N VAL A 387 -2.51 -21.44 -1.94
CA VAL A 387 -2.27 -20.10 -1.38
C VAL A 387 -1.83 -20.20 0.08
N GLY A 388 -2.38 -21.15 0.83
CA GLY A 388 -2.00 -21.47 2.19
C GLY A 388 -0.57 -21.97 2.33
N ALA A 389 -0.11 -22.83 1.46
CA ALA A 389 1.28 -23.27 1.45
C ALA A 389 2.25 -22.11 1.21
N VAL A 390 1.93 -21.21 0.26
CA VAL A 390 2.70 -19.97 0.01
C VAL A 390 2.65 -19.05 1.24
N LEU A 391 1.50 -18.92 1.88
CA LEU A 391 1.30 -18.11 3.08
C LEU A 391 2.15 -18.63 4.25
N LEU A 392 2.14 -19.94 4.50
CA LEU A 392 2.97 -20.58 5.52
C LEU A 392 4.46 -20.33 5.27
N PHE A 393 4.89 -20.54 4.03
CA PHE A 393 6.27 -20.34 3.61
C PHE A 393 6.75 -18.90 3.84
N HIS A 394 6.03 -17.89 3.33
CA HIS A 394 6.48 -16.52 3.46
C HIS A 394 6.41 -16.00 4.91
N HIS A 395 5.44 -16.45 5.72
CA HIS A 395 5.41 -16.10 7.14
C HIS A 395 6.56 -16.73 7.93
N ALA A 396 6.86 -18.00 7.69
CA ALA A 396 8.01 -18.67 8.30
C ALA A 396 9.33 -17.97 7.92
N ALA A 397 9.51 -17.65 6.64
CA ALA A 397 10.66 -16.90 6.15
C ALA A 397 10.76 -15.52 6.79
N PHE A 398 9.64 -14.78 6.91
CA PHE A 398 9.60 -13.47 7.56
C PHE A 398 10.00 -13.55 9.04
N VAL A 399 9.42 -14.49 9.80
CA VAL A 399 9.72 -14.65 11.22
C VAL A 399 11.19 -15.04 11.44
N ALA A 400 11.75 -15.87 10.57
CA ALA A 400 13.16 -16.23 10.60
C ALA A 400 14.06 -15.00 10.36
N LEU A 401 13.76 -14.18 9.34
CA LEU A 401 14.46 -12.92 9.06
C LEU A 401 14.37 -11.94 10.24
N ALA A 402 13.17 -11.76 10.80
CA ALA A 402 12.94 -10.85 11.91
C ALA A 402 13.70 -11.23 13.17
N ARG A 403 13.80 -12.53 13.48
CA ARG A 403 14.62 -13.04 14.60
C ARG A 403 16.12 -12.84 14.36
N GLY A 404 16.57 -13.06 13.12
CA GLY A 404 17.96 -12.82 12.71
C GLY A 404 18.37 -11.35 12.82
N ALA A 405 17.48 -10.44 12.42
CA ALA A 405 17.68 -9.00 12.54
C ALA A 405 17.80 -8.54 14.01
N GLY A 406 16.93 -9.02 14.89
CA GLY A 406 16.96 -8.69 16.32
C GLY A 406 18.27 -9.09 17.01
N ARG A 407 18.89 -10.21 16.60
CA ARG A 407 20.18 -10.65 17.14
C ARG A 407 21.37 -9.80 16.66
N ARG A 408 21.27 -9.14 15.50
CA ARG A 408 22.33 -8.25 14.98
C ARG A 408 22.28 -6.86 15.63
N GLY A 409 21.08 -6.35 15.97
CA GLY A 409 20.93 -5.07 16.67
C GLY A 409 21.25 -5.10 18.17
N ALA A 410 21.39 -6.31 18.75
CA ALA A 410 21.77 -6.51 20.15
C ALA A 410 23.28 -6.73 20.36
N ARG A 411 24.06 -6.79 19.29
CA ARG A 411 25.53 -6.81 19.27
C ARG A 411 26.08 -5.46 18.83
#